data_caeab05b443e5cdd90c061964d060b04
#
_entry.id   caeab05b443e5cdd90c061964d060b04
#
_cell.length_a   1.000
_cell.length_b   1.000
_cell.length_c   1.000
_cell.angle_alpha   90.00
_cell.angle_beta   90.00
_cell.angle_gamma   90.00
#
_symmetry.space_group_name_H-M   'P 1'
#
loop_
_entity.id
_entity.type
_entity.pdbx_description
1 polymer ?
#
loop_
_entity_poly.entity_id
_entity_poly.type
_entity_poly.pdbx_seq_one_letter_code
_entity_poly.pdbx_strand_id
1 'polypeptide(L)'
;MLRLAQAACSDDPDIVFPRRIVTRASSADEDNIAVSPDEFRRASEHGDFAVHWEAHGHSYALPLEINDDIRAGRTIVVNVSRTVLAALRRAYSNVVVVAITAPPEVLAQRLAARARKSDGNIAERLSRSVDDASAHADVTILNAGSADYTAASSCA
;
A
#
# COMPACT_ATOMS: atom_id res chain seq x y z
N MET A 1 -4.25 -5.79 6.61
CA MET A 1 -3.85 -4.59 7.40
C MET A 1 -4.62 -3.34 6.95
N LEU A 2 -4.50 -2.86 5.70
CA LEU A 2 -5.20 -1.63 5.27
C LEU A 2 -6.72 -1.68 5.49
N ARG A 3 -7.38 -2.80 5.20
CA ARG A 3 -8.82 -2.98 5.48
C ARG A 3 -9.20 -2.86 6.96
N LEU A 4 -8.32 -3.29 7.87
CA LEU A 4 -8.56 -3.17 9.31
C LEU A 4 -8.41 -1.72 9.77
N ALA A 5 -7.39 -1.01 9.26
CA ALA A 5 -7.26 0.41 9.49
C ALA A 5 -8.46 1.19 8.93
N GLN A 6 -8.91 0.85 7.72
CA GLN A 6 -10.11 1.44 7.12
C GLN A 6 -11.36 1.21 7.98
N ALA A 7 -11.55 -0.02 8.49
CA ALA A 7 -12.67 -0.32 9.37
C ALA A 7 -12.59 0.42 10.71
N ALA A 8 -11.39 0.56 11.28
CA ALA A 8 -11.18 1.28 12.52
C ALA A 8 -11.36 2.80 12.41
N CYS A 9 -11.15 3.36 11.23
CA CYS A 9 -11.26 4.81 10.95
C CYS A 9 -12.47 5.14 10.05
N SER A 10 -13.47 4.25 9.99
CA SER A 10 -14.65 4.41 9.10
C SER A 10 -15.50 5.62 9.42
N ASP A 11 -15.48 6.06 10.67
CA ASP A 11 -16.32 7.15 11.17
C ASP A 11 -15.61 8.52 11.11
N ASP A 12 -14.34 8.54 10.67
CA ASP A 12 -13.56 9.77 10.52
C ASP A 12 -13.60 10.25 9.07
N PRO A 13 -14.33 11.34 8.75
CA PRO A 13 -14.46 11.86 7.39
C PRO A 13 -13.15 12.49 6.85
N ASP A 14 -12.20 12.78 7.74
CA ASP A 14 -10.92 13.39 7.38
C ASP A 14 -9.87 12.35 6.98
N ILE A 15 -10.18 11.04 7.12
CA ILE A 15 -9.30 9.94 6.71
C ILE A 15 -9.87 9.25 5.47
N VAL A 16 -9.14 9.32 4.36
CA VAL A 16 -9.55 8.76 3.07
C VAL A 16 -8.66 7.58 2.68
N PHE A 17 -9.28 6.48 2.28
CA PHE A 17 -8.62 5.27 1.77
C PHE A 17 -8.95 5.11 0.28
N PRO A 18 -8.20 5.73 -0.64
CA PRO A 18 -8.51 5.67 -2.05
C PRO A 18 -8.27 4.28 -2.62
N ARG A 19 -9.11 3.89 -3.59
CA ARG A 19 -8.90 2.66 -4.35
C ARG A 19 -7.78 2.85 -5.35
N ARG A 20 -6.82 1.93 -5.36
CA ARG A 20 -5.75 1.95 -6.38
C ARG A 20 -6.28 1.44 -7.71
N ILE A 21 -5.78 2.01 -8.79
CA ILE A 21 -6.00 1.52 -10.15
C ILE A 21 -4.87 0.54 -10.48
N VAL A 22 -5.20 -0.65 -10.98
CA VAL A 22 -4.22 -1.72 -11.21
C VAL A 22 -4.49 -2.48 -12.51
N THR A 23 -3.41 -2.94 -13.19
CA THR A 23 -3.52 -3.72 -14.44
C THR A 23 -3.56 -5.24 -14.20
N ARG A 24 -3.85 -5.67 -13.00
CA ARG A 24 -4.04 -7.10 -12.68
C ARG A 24 -5.49 -7.40 -12.32
N ALA A 25 -5.87 -8.66 -12.43
CA ALA A 25 -7.18 -9.09 -11.94
C ALA A 25 -7.35 -8.72 -10.46
N SER A 26 -8.51 -8.19 -10.12
CA SER A 26 -8.87 -7.86 -8.74
C SER A 26 -8.90 -9.13 -7.88
N SER A 27 -8.29 -9.08 -6.71
CA SER A 27 -8.38 -10.17 -5.73
C SER A 27 -9.43 -9.84 -4.68
N ALA A 28 -10.06 -10.86 -4.10
CA ALA A 28 -11.08 -10.68 -3.06
C ALA A 28 -10.56 -9.95 -1.81
N ASP A 29 -9.23 -9.92 -1.62
CA ASP A 29 -8.58 -9.34 -0.45
C ASP A 29 -8.19 -7.86 -0.63
N GLU A 30 -8.33 -7.29 -1.84
CA GLU A 30 -7.95 -5.91 -2.13
C GLU A 30 -9.07 -5.19 -2.89
N ASP A 31 -9.45 -4.03 -2.41
CA ASP A 31 -10.41 -3.15 -3.08
C ASP A 31 -9.68 -2.24 -4.08
N ASN A 32 -9.39 -2.80 -5.26
CA ASN A 32 -8.72 -2.09 -6.35
C ASN A 32 -9.69 -1.92 -7.54
N ILE A 33 -9.42 -0.91 -8.36
CA ILE A 33 -10.05 -0.74 -9.66
C ILE A 33 -9.17 -1.45 -10.69
N ALA A 34 -9.66 -2.56 -11.26
CA ALA A 34 -8.94 -3.30 -12.30
C ALA A 34 -9.22 -2.65 -13.66
N VAL A 35 -8.15 -2.39 -14.42
CA VAL A 35 -8.20 -1.85 -15.78
C VAL A 35 -7.26 -2.67 -16.69
N SER A 36 -7.49 -2.63 -17.99
CA SER A 36 -6.56 -3.21 -18.96
C SER A 36 -5.27 -2.38 -19.07
N PRO A 37 -4.16 -2.98 -19.52
CA PRO A 37 -2.91 -2.23 -19.76
C PRO A 37 -3.09 -1.06 -20.74
N ASP A 38 -3.97 -1.21 -21.73
CA ASP A 38 -4.23 -0.15 -22.72
C ASP A 38 -5.05 1.01 -22.13
N GLU A 39 -6.01 0.72 -21.26
CA GLU A 39 -6.75 1.74 -20.51
C GLU A 39 -5.83 2.48 -19.56
N PHE A 40 -4.98 1.76 -18.84
CA PHE A 40 -4.01 2.36 -17.92
C PHE A 40 -3.05 3.30 -18.66
N ARG A 41 -2.52 2.87 -19.81
CA ARG A 41 -1.61 3.70 -20.63
C ARG A 41 -2.29 4.99 -21.09
N ARG A 42 -3.52 4.90 -21.62
CA ARG A 42 -4.29 6.07 -22.06
C ARG A 42 -4.56 7.04 -20.91
N ALA A 43 -4.95 6.55 -19.75
CA ALA A 43 -5.18 7.36 -18.57
C ALA A 43 -3.88 8.03 -18.07
N SER A 44 -2.75 7.31 -18.13
CA SER A 44 -1.44 7.86 -17.80
C SER A 44 -1.00 8.98 -18.76
N GLU A 45 -1.20 8.80 -20.07
CA GLU A 45 -0.90 9.80 -21.09
C GLU A 45 -1.80 11.03 -20.97
N HIS A 46 -3.03 10.84 -20.53
CA HIS A 46 -3.99 11.94 -20.28
C HIS A 46 -3.74 12.69 -18.97
N GLY A 47 -2.97 12.10 -18.04
CA GLY A 47 -2.66 12.71 -16.73
C GLY A 47 -3.72 12.47 -15.67
N ASP A 48 -4.48 11.38 -15.76
CA ASP A 48 -5.58 11.04 -14.84
C ASP A 48 -5.10 10.47 -13.50
N PHE A 49 -3.78 10.35 -13.31
CA PHE A 49 -3.19 9.79 -12.10
C PHE A 49 -2.40 10.83 -11.31
N ALA A 50 -2.58 10.86 -10.00
CA ALA A 50 -1.76 11.64 -9.10
C ALA A 50 -0.32 11.09 -9.03
N VAL A 51 -0.19 9.77 -8.96
CA VAL A 51 1.07 9.02 -8.99
C VAL A 51 0.83 7.65 -9.60
N HIS A 52 1.78 7.15 -10.39
CA HIS A 52 1.76 5.77 -10.89
C HIS A 52 3.14 5.11 -10.79
N TRP A 53 3.18 3.78 -10.76
CA TRP A 53 4.40 2.97 -10.69
C TRP A 53 4.19 1.58 -11.23
N GLU A 54 5.29 0.90 -11.50
CA GLU A 54 5.30 -0.51 -11.88
C GLU A 54 5.87 -1.38 -10.75
N ALA A 55 5.27 -2.52 -10.51
CA ALA A 55 5.77 -3.54 -9.59
C ALA A 55 5.26 -4.92 -9.98
N HIS A 56 6.16 -5.92 -9.93
CA HIS A 56 5.82 -7.32 -10.22
C HIS A 56 5.15 -7.56 -11.58
N GLY A 57 5.54 -6.79 -12.61
CA GLY A 57 4.97 -6.91 -13.97
C GLY A 57 3.57 -6.31 -14.14
N HIS A 58 3.11 -5.51 -13.18
CA HIS A 58 1.84 -4.80 -13.23
C HIS A 58 2.03 -3.31 -12.98
N SER A 59 1.13 -2.52 -13.55
CA SER A 59 1.08 -1.08 -13.30
C SER A 59 0.04 -0.75 -12.24
N TYR A 60 0.35 0.25 -11.44
CA TYR A 60 -0.45 0.73 -10.31
C TYR A 60 -0.54 2.25 -10.35
N ALA A 61 -1.68 2.81 -9.98
CA ALA A 61 -1.83 4.25 -9.85
C ALA A 61 -2.71 4.64 -8.66
N LEU A 62 -2.51 5.86 -8.21
CA LEU A 62 -3.43 6.57 -7.33
C LEU A 62 -4.24 7.55 -8.19
N PRO A 63 -5.56 7.60 -8.01
CA PRO A 63 -6.43 8.48 -8.79
C PRO A 63 -6.12 9.96 -8.50
N LEU A 64 -6.39 10.83 -9.47
CA LEU A 64 -6.06 12.26 -9.38
C LEU A 64 -6.86 12.98 -8.29
N GLU A 65 -8.03 12.47 -7.95
CA GLU A 65 -8.97 13.00 -6.95
C GLU A 65 -8.36 13.10 -5.55
N ILE A 66 -7.31 12.29 -5.24
CA ILE A 66 -6.61 12.42 -3.94
C ILE A 66 -6.04 13.82 -3.73
N ASN A 67 -5.72 14.55 -4.80
CA ASN A 67 -5.21 15.92 -4.70
C ASN A 67 -6.25 16.88 -4.13
N ASP A 68 -7.52 16.67 -4.44
CA ASP A 68 -8.62 17.49 -3.92
C ASP A 68 -8.87 17.17 -2.45
N ASP A 69 -8.77 15.90 -2.07
CA ASP A 69 -8.84 15.47 -0.67
C ASP A 69 -7.71 16.11 0.16
N ILE A 70 -6.48 16.07 -0.35
CA ILE A 70 -5.32 16.67 0.33
C ILE A 70 -5.48 18.19 0.45
N ARG A 71 -5.95 18.89 -0.58
CA ARG A 71 -6.23 20.33 -0.54
C ARG A 71 -7.33 20.69 0.46
N ALA A 72 -8.29 19.79 0.65
CA ALA A 72 -9.34 19.93 1.66
C ALA A 72 -8.84 19.64 3.09
N GLY A 73 -7.55 19.31 3.27
CA GLY A 73 -6.96 19.00 4.58
C GLY A 73 -7.14 17.57 5.04
N ARG A 74 -7.65 16.67 4.18
CA ARG A 74 -7.88 15.27 4.53
C ARG A 74 -6.58 14.45 4.46
N THR A 75 -6.51 13.42 5.28
CA THR A 75 -5.39 12.46 5.32
C THR A 75 -5.64 11.29 4.37
N ILE A 76 -4.73 11.08 3.44
CA ILE A 76 -4.80 9.96 2.50
C ILE A 76 -3.98 8.78 3.01
N VAL A 77 -4.61 7.64 3.24
CA VAL A 77 -3.95 6.41 3.68
C VAL A 77 -3.93 5.38 2.56
N VAL A 78 -2.74 5.03 2.10
CA VAL A 78 -2.56 4.06 1.00
C VAL A 78 -1.40 3.11 1.26
N ASN A 79 -1.46 1.92 0.68
CA ASN A 79 -0.29 1.07 0.56
C ASN A 79 0.32 1.21 -0.84
N VAL A 80 1.61 1.49 -0.90
CA VAL A 80 2.35 1.71 -2.13
C VAL A 80 3.63 0.88 -2.19
N SER A 81 4.22 0.77 -3.37
CA SER A 81 5.57 0.21 -3.49
C SER A 81 6.60 1.19 -2.93
N ARG A 82 7.67 0.66 -2.34
CA ARG A 82 8.81 1.46 -1.88
C ARG A 82 9.44 2.30 -2.99
N THR A 83 9.38 1.80 -4.22
CA THR A 83 9.94 2.49 -5.41
C THR A 83 9.31 3.86 -5.67
N VAL A 84 8.07 4.09 -5.22
CA VAL A 84 7.35 5.35 -5.45
C VAL A 84 7.49 6.35 -4.29
N LEU A 85 8.04 5.95 -3.14
CA LEU A 85 8.14 6.81 -1.95
C LEU A 85 8.88 8.12 -2.22
N ALA A 86 10.00 8.06 -2.95
CA ALA A 86 10.75 9.25 -3.30
C ALA A 86 9.95 10.22 -4.20
N ALA A 87 9.12 9.70 -5.09
CA ALA A 87 8.23 10.51 -5.93
C ALA A 87 7.11 11.14 -5.09
N LEU A 88 6.50 10.38 -4.18
CA LEU A 88 5.49 10.92 -3.26
C LEU A 88 6.04 12.03 -2.38
N ARG A 89 7.23 11.85 -1.79
CA ARG A 89 7.87 12.89 -0.96
C ARG A 89 8.27 14.14 -1.75
N ARG A 90 8.46 14.04 -3.05
CA ARG A 90 8.67 15.23 -3.92
C ARG A 90 7.36 15.92 -4.29
N ALA A 91 6.30 15.14 -4.47
CA ALA A 91 5.00 15.66 -4.89
C ALA A 91 4.19 16.29 -3.73
N TYR A 92 4.37 15.76 -2.53
CA TYR A 92 3.59 16.15 -1.35
C TYR A 92 4.52 16.51 -0.18
N SER A 93 4.24 17.63 0.50
CA SER A 93 5.06 18.16 1.60
C SER A 93 4.95 17.33 2.88
N ASN A 94 3.78 16.73 3.14
CA ASN A 94 3.48 15.99 4.38
C ASN A 94 3.27 14.51 4.07
N VAL A 95 4.37 13.76 3.91
CA VAL A 95 4.31 12.30 3.67
C VAL A 95 4.92 11.58 4.86
N VAL A 96 4.09 10.80 5.55
CA VAL A 96 4.52 9.90 6.62
C VAL A 96 4.55 8.48 6.10
N VAL A 97 5.70 7.84 6.17
CA VAL A 97 5.90 6.44 5.74
C VAL A 97 5.84 5.53 6.94
N VAL A 98 4.81 4.69 7.00
CA VAL A 98 4.63 3.67 8.04
C VAL A 98 5.09 2.32 7.50
N ALA A 99 6.18 1.80 8.04
CA ALA A 99 6.64 0.43 7.76
C ALA A 99 5.97 -0.55 8.71
N ILE A 100 5.31 -1.57 8.16
CA ILE A 100 4.73 -2.66 8.93
C ILE A 100 5.64 -3.87 8.78
N THR A 101 6.29 -4.27 9.87
CA THR A 101 7.20 -5.41 9.93
C THR A 101 6.60 -6.53 10.77
N ALA A 102 7.21 -7.72 10.71
CA ALA A 102 6.88 -8.83 11.58
C ALA A 102 8.16 -9.59 11.95
N PRO A 103 8.23 -10.27 13.12
CA PRO A 103 9.33 -11.15 13.42
C PRO A 103 9.59 -12.15 12.30
N PRO A 104 10.85 -12.52 12.01
CA PRO A 104 11.21 -13.40 10.88
C PRO A 104 10.42 -14.71 10.86
N GLU A 105 10.18 -15.32 12.00
CA GLU A 105 9.41 -16.56 12.16
C GLU A 105 7.92 -16.38 11.80
N VAL A 106 7.33 -15.24 12.18
CA VAL A 106 5.94 -14.88 11.84
C VAL A 106 5.83 -14.59 10.34
N LEU A 107 6.81 -13.91 9.79
CA LEU A 107 6.87 -13.60 8.37
C LEU A 107 7.00 -14.88 7.53
N ALA A 108 7.88 -15.81 7.95
CA ALA A 108 8.05 -17.11 7.31
C ALA A 108 6.76 -17.93 7.31
N GLN A 109 6.05 -18.01 8.45
CA GLN A 109 4.76 -18.69 8.55
C GLN A 109 3.70 -18.08 7.65
N ARG A 110 3.60 -16.74 7.60
CA ARG A 110 2.62 -16.03 6.74
C ARG A 110 2.93 -16.22 5.26
N LEU A 111 4.20 -16.20 4.88
CA LEU A 111 4.63 -16.47 3.51
C LEU A 111 4.36 -17.93 3.10
N ALA A 112 4.67 -18.90 3.96
CA ALA A 112 4.36 -20.31 3.71
C ALA A 112 2.86 -20.55 3.55
N ALA A 113 2.02 -19.90 4.34
CA ALA A 113 0.56 -19.97 4.20
C ALA A 113 0.05 -19.38 2.88
N ARG A 114 0.71 -18.33 2.36
CA ARG A 114 0.40 -17.71 1.05
C ARG A 114 0.97 -18.50 -0.12
N ALA A 115 2.15 -19.13 0.02
CA ALA A 115 2.82 -19.87 -1.04
C ALA A 115 2.04 -21.11 -1.49
N ARG A 116 1.13 -21.62 -0.69
CA ARG A 116 0.17 -22.67 -1.11
C ARG A 116 -0.78 -22.21 -2.24
N LYS A 117 -0.76 -20.92 -2.59
CA LYS A 117 -1.59 -20.32 -3.65
C LYS A 117 -0.80 -19.70 -4.82
N SER A 118 0.54 -19.57 -4.72
CA SER A 118 1.37 -19.05 -5.82
C SER A 118 2.82 -19.46 -5.62
N ASP A 119 3.37 -20.26 -6.55
CA ASP A 119 4.78 -20.62 -6.61
C ASP A 119 5.64 -19.37 -6.85
N GLY A 120 6.49 -19.00 -5.89
CA GLY A 120 7.46 -17.92 -6.01
C GLY A 120 8.44 -17.89 -4.85
N ASN A 121 9.69 -17.64 -5.15
CA ASN A 121 10.89 -17.73 -4.31
C ASN A 121 10.76 -17.01 -2.95
N ILE A 122 10.36 -17.75 -1.91
CA ILE A 122 10.09 -17.27 -0.55
C ILE A 122 11.36 -16.73 0.11
N ALA A 123 12.51 -17.35 -0.14
CA ALA A 123 13.79 -16.96 0.48
C ALA A 123 14.26 -15.56 0.01
N GLU A 124 14.07 -15.24 -1.26
CA GLU A 124 14.43 -13.94 -1.83
C GLU A 124 13.53 -12.80 -1.35
N ARG A 125 12.29 -13.12 -1.03
CA ARG A 125 11.34 -12.17 -0.41
C ARG A 125 11.63 -11.90 1.06
N LEU A 126 12.14 -12.88 1.78
CA LEU A 126 12.52 -12.75 3.19
C LEU A 126 13.76 -11.85 3.36
N SER A 127 14.80 -12.04 2.55
CA SER A 127 16.04 -11.26 2.67
C SER A 127 15.89 -9.79 2.28
N ARG A 128 15.01 -9.47 1.32
CA ARG A 128 14.73 -8.09 0.89
C ARG A 128 13.78 -7.32 1.82
N SER A 129 13.05 -8.00 2.70
CA SER A 129 11.95 -7.36 3.43
C SER A 129 12.35 -6.72 4.75
N VAL A 130 13.43 -7.14 5.38
CA VAL A 130 13.77 -6.74 6.76
C VAL A 130 14.67 -5.51 6.80
N ASP A 131 15.71 -5.45 5.98
CA ASP A 131 16.73 -4.39 6.09
C ASP A 131 16.34 -3.10 5.37
N ASP A 132 15.59 -3.20 4.29
CA ASP A 132 15.28 -2.06 3.40
C ASP A 132 13.94 -1.36 3.75
N ALA A 133 13.06 -2.01 4.50
CA ALA A 133 11.77 -1.42 4.90
C ALA A 133 11.94 -0.32 5.96
N SER A 134 12.93 -0.46 6.83
CA SER A 134 13.17 0.49 7.94
C SER A 134 13.98 1.72 7.50
N ALA A 135 14.75 1.63 6.41
CA ALA A 135 15.66 2.70 6.00
C ALA A 135 14.96 4.00 5.54
N HIS A 136 13.67 3.94 5.19
CA HIS A 136 12.90 5.08 4.67
C HIS A 136 11.59 5.33 5.42
N ALA A 137 11.37 4.63 6.53
CA ALA A 137 10.14 4.76 7.33
C ALA A 137 10.29 5.84 8.39
N ASP A 138 9.26 6.66 8.53
CA ASP A 138 9.14 7.63 9.63
C ASP A 138 8.62 6.95 10.89
N VAL A 139 7.81 5.88 10.72
CA VAL A 139 7.26 5.04 11.80
C VAL A 139 7.39 3.57 11.42
N THR A 140 7.76 2.73 12.39
CA THR A 140 7.79 1.27 12.21
C THR A 140 6.85 0.59 13.20
N ILE A 141 5.91 -0.21 12.68
CA ILE A 141 4.97 -1.00 13.47
C ILE A 141 5.38 -2.47 13.40
N LEU A 142 5.62 -3.09 14.56
CA LEU A 142 5.91 -4.52 14.66
C LEU A 142 4.60 -5.30 14.78
N ASN A 143 4.19 -5.97 13.71
CA ASN A 143 3.02 -6.84 13.67
C ASN A 143 3.36 -8.26 14.17
N ALA A 144 3.51 -8.40 15.48
CA ALA A 144 3.79 -9.68 16.15
C ALA A 144 2.52 -10.39 16.66
N GLY A 145 1.37 -9.74 16.68
CA GLY A 145 0.11 -10.22 17.25
C GLY A 145 -0.99 -10.52 16.25
N SER A 146 -2.23 -10.62 16.74
CA SER A 146 -3.41 -10.72 15.90
C SER A 146 -3.62 -9.43 15.08
N ALA A 147 -4.29 -9.55 13.96
CA ALA A 147 -4.54 -8.42 13.07
C ALA A 147 -5.31 -7.27 13.75
N ASP A 148 -6.19 -7.60 14.68
CA ASP A 148 -7.06 -6.65 15.39
C ASP A 148 -6.28 -5.72 16.32
N TYR A 149 -5.27 -6.24 17.04
CA TYR A 149 -4.43 -5.43 17.94
C TYR A 149 -3.61 -4.39 17.20
N THR A 150 -3.12 -4.75 16.01
CA THR A 150 -2.26 -3.86 15.21
C THR A 150 -3.05 -2.71 14.58
N ALA A 151 -4.33 -2.92 14.26
CA ALA A 151 -5.20 -1.88 13.70
C ALA A 151 -5.53 -0.80 14.75
N ALA A 152 -5.83 -1.20 16.00
CA ALA A 152 -6.14 -0.28 17.08
C ALA A 152 -4.98 0.66 17.43
N SER A 153 -3.74 0.20 17.27
CA SER A 153 -2.54 1.02 17.53
C SER A 153 -2.22 2.05 16.44
N SER A 154 -2.89 1.95 15.29
CA SER A 154 -2.62 2.84 14.13
C SER A 154 -3.49 4.08 14.11
N CYS A 155 -4.57 4.14 14.92
CA CYS A 155 -5.51 5.26 14.98
C CYS A 155 -5.35 6.10 16.27
N ALA A 156 -4.36 5.82 17.11
CA ALA A 156 -3.97 6.61 18.28
C ALA A 156 -2.73 7.42 17.96
#